data_7b5323882188e0b6ac1147a17a83c367
#
_entry.id   7b5323882188e0b6ac1147a17a83c367
#
_cell.length_a   1.000
_cell.length_b   1.000
_cell.length_c   1.000
_cell.angle_alpha   90.00
_cell.angle_beta   90.00
_cell.angle_gamma   90.00
#
_symmetry.space_group_name_H-M   'P 1'
#
loop_
_entity.id
_entity.type
_entity.pdbx_description
1 polymer ?
#
loop_
_entity_poly.entity_id
_entity_poly.type
_entity_poly.pdbx_seq_one_letter_code
_entity_poly.pdbx_strand_id
1 'polypeptide(L)'
;GEDDANVGRNYELPFVQLVDEKGNMAAETPFAGVFVKKADPMVLKDLDERGLLFDAPKFEHSYPHCWRCDTPLIYYARESWFIKMTEVKEDLIRNNNTVNWIPESIGKGRFGDWLENVQDWGISRNRYWGTPLPVWECECGHQECIGSRAELAERSGNPEDAKVELHRPYIDDVTFTCPDCGKTMHRVPEVIDCW
;
A
#
# COMPACT_ATOMS: atom_id res chain seq x y z
N GLY A 1 12.73 -3.28 -8.33
CA GLY A 1 12.08 -4.38 -7.64
C GLY A 1 12.05 -4.19 -6.13
N GLU A 2 11.54 -5.15 -5.42
CA GLU A 2 11.47 -5.09 -3.95
C GLU A 2 12.86 -5.07 -3.31
N ASP A 3 13.76 -5.90 -3.80
CA ASP A 3 15.14 -5.97 -3.30
C ASP A 3 15.88 -4.66 -3.53
N ASP A 4 15.71 -4.03 -4.70
CA ASP A 4 16.29 -2.72 -4.98
C ASP A 4 15.75 -1.65 -4.03
N ALA A 5 14.45 -1.67 -3.76
CA ALA A 5 13.82 -0.74 -2.81
C ALA A 5 14.34 -0.97 -1.37
N ASN A 6 14.60 -2.22 -0.97
CA ASN A 6 15.19 -2.56 0.32
C ASN A 6 16.63 -2.04 0.43
N VAL A 7 17.43 -2.26 -0.61
CA VAL A 7 18.80 -1.70 -0.68
C VAL A 7 18.76 -0.18 -0.62
N GLY A 8 17.87 0.45 -1.41
CA GLY A 8 17.69 1.90 -1.40
C GLY A 8 17.38 2.46 0.00
N ARG A 9 16.46 1.82 0.73
CA ARG A 9 16.12 2.20 2.10
C ARG A 9 17.29 2.01 3.08
N ASN A 10 17.97 0.86 3.00
CA ASN A 10 19.07 0.53 3.91
C ASN A 10 20.30 1.47 3.74
N TYR A 11 20.51 1.99 2.55
CA TYR A 11 21.61 2.90 2.22
C TYR A 11 21.17 4.36 2.05
N GLU A 12 19.92 4.69 2.41
CA GLU A 12 19.36 6.05 2.33
C GLU A 12 19.51 6.67 0.93
N LEU A 13 19.37 5.84 -0.12
CA LEU A 13 19.44 6.32 -1.50
C LEU A 13 18.14 7.06 -1.88
N PRO A 14 18.23 8.09 -2.74
CA PRO A 14 17.04 8.77 -3.23
C PRO A 14 16.07 7.82 -3.91
N PHE A 15 14.79 7.89 -3.53
CA PHE A 15 13.73 7.18 -4.22
C PHE A 15 13.12 8.09 -5.30
N VAL A 16 13.16 7.67 -6.55
CA VAL A 16 12.64 8.45 -7.68
C VAL A 16 11.61 7.62 -8.44
N GLN A 17 10.40 8.16 -8.58
CA GLN A 17 9.31 7.54 -9.34
C GLN A 17 9.31 8.12 -10.77
N LEU A 18 9.77 7.34 -11.74
CA LEU A 18 9.90 7.75 -13.14
C LEU A 18 8.71 7.31 -14.03
N VAL A 19 7.66 6.79 -13.43
CA VAL A 19 6.44 6.33 -14.11
C VAL A 19 5.24 6.97 -13.45
N ASP A 20 4.30 7.50 -14.23
CA ASP A 20 3.06 8.07 -13.73
C ASP A 20 2.02 6.97 -13.36
N GLU A 21 0.88 7.38 -12.80
CA GLU A 21 -0.20 6.47 -12.40
C GLU A 21 -0.84 5.70 -13.59
N LYS A 22 -0.64 6.14 -14.81
CA LYS A 22 -1.12 5.50 -16.05
C LYS A 22 -0.08 4.57 -16.67
N GLY A 23 1.10 4.46 -16.04
CA GLY A 23 2.20 3.63 -16.51
C GLY A 23 3.03 4.30 -17.62
N ASN A 24 2.92 5.62 -17.81
CA ASN A 24 3.75 6.34 -18.76
C ASN A 24 4.98 6.93 -18.09
N MET A 25 6.03 7.12 -18.85
CA MET A 25 7.25 7.77 -18.39
C MET A 25 6.97 9.20 -17.93
N ALA A 26 7.50 9.57 -16.77
CA ALA A 26 7.32 10.88 -16.15
C ALA A 26 7.91 12.02 -17.01
N ALA A 27 7.40 13.24 -16.80
CA ALA A 27 7.74 14.41 -17.59
C ALA A 27 9.24 14.76 -17.55
N GLU A 28 9.92 14.39 -16.48
CA GLU A 28 11.35 14.63 -16.26
C GLU A 28 12.25 13.68 -17.05
N THR A 29 11.68 12.65 -17.69
CA THR A 29 12.45 11.69 -18.49
C THR A 29 12.53 12.09 -19.96
N PRO A 30 13.59 11.67 -20.68
CA PRO A 30 13.69 11.89 -22.13
C PRO A 30 12.55 11.23 -22.93
N PHE A 31 11.84 10.29 -22.34
CA PHE A 31 10.76 9.51 -22.95
C PHE A 31 9.37 9.86 -22.41
N ALA A 32 9.20 11.08 -21.92
CA ALA A 32 7.98 11.57 -21.28
C ALA A 32 6.70 11.20 -22.06
N GLY A 33 5.70 10.69 -21.34
CA GLY A 33 4.40 10.31 -21.90
C GLY A 33 4.37 8.99 -22.68
N VAL A 34 5.51 8.33 -22.90
CA VAL A 34 5.57 7.00 -23.53
C VAL A 34 5.25 5.94 -22.50
N PHE A 35 4.37 4.98 -22.83
CA PHE A 35 4.08 3.85 -21.94
C PHE A 35 5.36 3.05 -21.65
N VAL A 36 5.61 2.74 -20.38
CA VAL A 36 6.88 2.19 -19.89
C VAL A 36 7.39 1.00 -20.70
N LYS A 37 6.52 0.02 -21.04
CA LYS A 37 6.93 -1.15 -21.85
C LYS A 37 7.30 -0.81 -23.30
N LYS A 38 6.80 0.31 -23.82
CA LYS A 38 7.22 0.84 -25.13
C LYS A 38 8.50 1.67 -25.04
N ALA A 39 8.78 2.22 -23.86
CA ALA A 39 10.00 2.95 -23.60
C ALA A 39 11.22 2.03 -23.43
N ASP A 40 11.06 0.77 -22.97
CA ASP A 40 12.16 -0.17 -22.75
C ASP A 40 13.16 -0.24 -23.93
N PRO A 41 12.75 -0.50 -25.21
CA PRO A 41 13.68 -0.51 -26.33
C PRO A 41 14.30 0.86 -26.63
N MET A 42 13.60 1.95 -26.32
CA MET A 42 14.13 3.31 -26.52
C MET A 42 15.23 3.62 -25.51
N VAL A 43 15.04 3.19 -24.24
CA VAL A 43 16.05 3.32 -23.17
C VAL A 43 17.29 2.49 -23.51
N LEU A 44 17.12 1.25 -23.96
CA LEU A 44 18.24 0.42 -24.38
C LEU A 44 19.05 1.06 -25.50
N LYS A 45 18.37 1.62 -26.51
CA LYS A 45 19.01 2.33 -27.61
C LYS A 45 19.78 3.56 -27.14
N ASP A 46 19.19 4.39 -26.27
CA ASP A 46 19.87 5.57 -25.71
C ASP A 46 21.12 5.18 -24.91
N LEU A 47 21.03 4.13 -24.10
CA LEU A 47 22.16 3.64 -23.33
C LEU A 47 23.28 3.10 -24.23
N ASP A 48 22.94 2.39 -25.31
CA ASP A 48 23.92 1.89 -26.30
C ASP A 48 24.60 3.03 -27.04
N GLU A 49 23.84 4.00 -27.55
CA GLU A 49 24.37 5.18 -28.24
C GLU A 49 25.32 6.03 -27.34
N ARG A 50 25.09 6.03 -26.03
CA ARG A 50 25.93 6.69 -25.03
C ARG A 50 27.09 5.84 -24.53
N GLY A 51 27.24 4.61 -24.97
CA GLY A 51 28.26 3.65 -24.53
C GLY A 51 28.10 3.23 -23.06
N LEU A 52 26.89 3.28 -22.52
CA LEU A 52 26.56 2.92 -21.13
C LEU A 52 25.86 1.55 -21.01
N LEU A 53 25.48 0.94 -22.12
CA LEU A 53 24.88 -0.39 -22.15
C LEU A 53 25.97 -1.46 -22.00
N PHE A 54 25.94 -2.21 -20.90
CA PHE A 54 26.85 -3.33 -20.69
C PHE A 54 26.40 -4.58 -21.47
N ASP A 55 25.13 -4.97 -21.29
CA ASP A 55 24.51 -6.10 -21.96
C ASP A 55 22.98 -6.02 -21.83
N ALA A 56 22.25 -6.65 -22.76
CA ALA A 56 20.81 -6.76 -22.74
C ALA A 56 20.34 -8.11 -23.28
N PRO A 57 20.70 -9.24 -22.62
CA PRO A 57 20.33 -10.56 -23.08
C PRO A 57 18.81 -10.76 -22.99
N LYS A 58 18.25 -11.48 -23.95
CA LYS A 58 16.86 -11.93 -23.89
C LYS A 58 16.77 -13.08 -22.90
N PHE A 59 15.92 -12.91 -21.89
CA PHE A 59 15.65 -13.92 -20.87
C PHE A 59 14.18 -14.26 -20.83
N GLU A 60 13.85 -15.53 -20.97
CA GLU A 60 12.47 -16.02 -20.87
C GLU A 60 12.17 -16.43 -19.44
N HIS A 61 11.13 -15.83 -18.85
CA HIS A 61 10.72 -16.11 -17.47
C HIS A 61 9.21 -15.90 -17.30
N SER A 62 8.66 -16.45 -16.22
CA SER A 62 7.27 -16.16 -15.83
C SER A 62 7.11 -14.69 -15.45
N TYR A 63 6.10 -14.02 -15.98
CA TYR A 63 5.79 -12.63 -15.68
C TYR A 63 4.35 -12.48 -15.22
N PRO A 64 4.07 -11.71 -14.15
CA PRO A 64 2.73 -11.56 -13.63
C PRO A 64 1.86 -10.69 -14.56
N HIS A 65 0.65 -11.16 -14.84
CA HIS A 65 -0.35 -10.46 -15.62
C HIS A 65 -1.61 -10.20 -14.81
N CYS A 66 -2.37 -9.19 -15.17
CA CYS A 66 -3.65 -8.89 -14.56
C CYS A 66 -4.65 -10.01 -14.89
N TRP A 67 -5.24 -10.65 -13.89
CA TRP A 67 -6.19 -11.73 -14.07
C TRP A 67 -7.51 -11.33 -14.78
N ARG A 68 -7.79 -10.02 -14.90
CA ARG A 68 -9.00 -9.51 -15.58
C ARG A 68 -8.78 -9.19 -17.05
N CYS A 69 -7.65 -8.58 -17.40
CA CYS A 69 -7.39 -8.04 -18.73
C CYS A 69 -6.09 -8.53 -19.36
N ASP A 70 -5.40 -9.45 -18.69
CA ASP A 70 -4.14 -10.06 -19.16
C ASP A 70 -3.02 -9.04 -19.48
N THR A 71 -3.15 -7.81 -18.96
CA THR A 71 -2.10 -6.79 -19.13
C THR A 71 -0.93 -7.10 -18.22
N PRO A 72 0.33 -7.01 -18.70
CA PRO A 72 1.51 -7.17 -17.86
C PRO A 72 1.50 -6.17 -16.71
N LEU A 73 1.79 -6.63 -15.51
CA LEU A 73 1.89 -5.77 -14.33
C LEU A 73 3.21 -4.99 -14.34
N ILE A 74 3.23 -3.86 -13.67
CA ILE A 74 4.45 -3.07 -13.43
C ILE A 74 4.63 -2.88 -11.92
N TYR A 75 5.88 -2.75 -11.49
CA TYR A 75 6.19 -2.30 -10.14
C TYR A 75 5.99 -0.80 -10.04
N TYR A 76 5.14 -0.39 -9.12
CA TYR A 76 4.80 1.01 -8.90
C TYR A 76 4.65 1.26 -7.40
N ALA A 77 5.38 2.23 -6.85
CA ALA A 77 5.25 2.58 -5.45
C ALA A 77 3.98 3.40 -5.23
N ARG A 78 3.19 3.01 -4.23
CA ARG A 78 1.96 3.69 -3.83
C ARG A 78 1.93 3.82 -2.32
N GLU A 79 1.38 4.92 -1.86
CA GLU A 79 1.02 5.05 -0.46
C GLU A 79 -0.09 4.05 -0.13
N SER A 80 0.04 3.40 1.01
CA SER A 80 -0.89 2.37 1.46
C SER A 80 -0.92 2.34 2.98
N TRP A 81 -2.06 1.94 3.54
CA TRP A 81 -2.20 1.73 4.97
C TRP A 81 -1.78 0.32 5.34
N PHE A 82 -0.99 0.22 6.42
CA PHE A 82 -0.49 -1.05 6.93
C PHE A 82 -0.85 -1.24 8.38
N ILE A 83 -1.19 -2.47 8.75
CA ILE A 83 -1.13 -2.89 10.15
C ILE A 83 0.30 -3.31 10.44
N LYS A 84 0.94 -2.67 11.42
CA LYS A 84 2.35 -2.91 11.76
C LYS A 84 2.49 -4.22 12.55
N MET A 85 2.35 -5.35 11.84
CA MET A 85 2.43 -6.70 12.42
C MET A 85 3.81 -6.99 13.03
N THR A 86 4.85 -6.36 12.48
CA THR A 86 6.22 -6.49 12.99
C THR A 86 6.37 -5.99 14.43
N GLU A 87 5.55 -5.05 14.89
CA GLU A 87 5.54 -4.52 16.24
C GLU A 87 5.11 -5.58 17.29
N VAL A 88 4.19 -6.47 16.89
CA VAL A 88 3.63 -7.51 17.77
C VAL A 88 4.21 -8.91 17.51
N LYS A 89 5.22 -9.00 16.65
CA LYS A 89 5.84 -10.28 16.24
C LYS A 89 6.26 -11.15 17.39
N GLU A 90 7.01 -10.60 18.35
CA GLU A 90 7.51 -11.34 19.51
C GLU A 90 6.36 -11.88 20.38
N ASP A 91 5.29 -11.09 20.52
CA ASP A 91 4.10 -11.50 21.25
C ASP A 91 3.35 -12.63 20.54
N LEU A 92 3.26 -12.58 19.22
CA LEU A 92 2.65 -13.64 18.41
C LEU A 92 3.43 -14.94 18.53
N ILE A 93 4.77 -14.91 18.44
CA ILE A 93 5.64 -16.07 18.62
C ILE A 93 5.50 -16.64 20.05
N ARG A 94 5.55 -15.78 21.06
CA ARG A 94 5.37 -16.19 22.45
C ARG A 94 4.02 -16.88 22.67
N ASN A 95 2.94 -16.30 22.15
CA ASN A 95 1.60 -16.87 22.27
C ASN A 95 1.46 -18.19 21.50
N ASN A 96 2.03 -18.30 20.30
CA ASN A 96 2.06 -19.54 19.53
C ASN A 96 2.70 -20.68 20.32
N ASN A 97 3.76 -20.40 21.07
CA ASN A 97 4.46 -21.40 21.90
C ASN A 97 3.62 -21.91 23.09
N THR A 98 2.51 -21.24 23.43
CA THR A 98 1.57 -21.70 24.49
C THR A 98 0.46 -22.59 23.94
N VAL A 99 0.28 -22.66 22.62
CA VAL A 99 -0.77 -23.45 21.98
C VAL A 99 -0.36 -24.93 21.94
N ASN A 100 -1.28 -25.81 22.32
CA ASN A 100 -1.08 -27.25 22.16
C ASN A 100 -1.46 -27.69 20.73
N TRP A 101 -0.49 -27.67 19.84
CA TRP A 101 -0.68 -28.03 18.43
C TRP A 101 -0.74 -29.56 18.24
N ILE A 102 -1.69 -30.05 17.46
CA ILE A 102 -1.81 -31.45 17.07
C ILE A 102 -1.88 -31.56 15.54
N PRO A 103 -0.81 -32.01 14.89
CA PRO A 103 0.50 -32.38 15.43
C PRO A 103 1.35 -31.16 15.83
N GLU A 104 2.25 -31.33 16.76
CA GLU A 104 3.13 -30.29 17.29
C GLU A 104 3.97 -29.59 16.18
N SER A 105 4.30 -30.32 15.12
CA SER A 105 5.07 -29.82 13.98
C SER A 105 4.41 -28.64 13.24
N ILE A 106 3.10 -28.44 13.37
CA ILE A 106 2.42 -27.29 12.76
C ILE A 106 2.87 -26.00 13.43
N GLY A 107 2.87 -25.98 14.77
CA GLY A 107 3.21 -24.79 15.56
C GLY A 107 4.68 -24.40 15.47
N LYS A 108 5.59 -25.39 15.47
CA LYS A 108 7.05 -25.18 15.38
C LYS A 108 7.57 -25.09 13.95
N GLY A 109 6.85 -25.66 12.98
CA GLY A 109 7.19 -25.60 11.56
C GLY A 109 6.45 -24.49 10.84
N ARG A 110 5.61 -24.87 9.87
CA ARG A 110 5.01 -23.93 8.90
C ARG A 110 4.37 -22.68 9.52
N PHE A 111 3.66 -22.80 10.63
CA PHE A 111 3.02 -21.65 11.27
C PHE A 111 4.04 -20.82 12.07
N GLY A 112 4.95 -21.48 12.80
CA GLY A 112 6.06 -20.81 13.49
C GLY A 112 6.97 -20.06 12.54
N ASP A 113 7.38 -20.71 11.44
CA ASP A 113 8.19 -20.09 10.38
C ASP A 113 7.49 -18.87 9.77
N TRP A 114 6.16 -18.95 9.57
CA TRP A 114 5.37 -17.81 9.07
C TRP A 114 5.36 -16.64 10.07
N LEU A 115 5.23 -16.90 11.36
CA LEU A 115 5.30 -15.87 12.39
C LEU A 115 6.69 -15.25 12.51
N GLU A 116 7.76 -16.06 12.38
CA GLU A 116 9.14 -15.56 12.39
C GLU A 116 9.45 -14.66 11.20
N ASN A 117 8.74 -14.84 10.08
CA ASN A 117 8.88 -14.05 8.88
C ASN A 117 7.69 -13.11 8.63
N VAL A 118 6.90 -12.81 9.69
CA VAL A 118 5.74 -11.92 9.55
C VAL A 118 6.17 -10.54 9.06
N GLN A 119 5.42 -10.03 8.10
CA GLN A 119 5.58 -8.70 7.53
C GLN A 119 4.37 -7.83 7.88
N ASP A 120 4.52 -6.52 7.74
CA ASP A 120 3.42 -5.59 7.93
C ASP A 120 2.33 -5.84 6.88
N TRP A 121 1.09 -5.83 7.34
CA TRP A 121 -0.05 -6.20 6.53
C TRP A 121 -0.68 -5.00 5.82
N GLY A 122 -0.50 -4.90 4.50
CA GLY A 122 -1.11 -3.87 3.67
C GLY A 122 -2.62 -4.12 3.49
N ILE A 123 -3.44 -3.40 4.26
CA ILE A 123 -4.89 -3.62 4.33
C ILE A 123 -5.70 -2.73 3.40
N SER A 124 -5.13 -1.66 2.85
CA SER A 124 -5.89 -0.70 2.04
C SER A 124 -5.91 -1.05 0.55
N ARG A 125 -7.01 -0.67 -0.09
CA ARG A 125 -7.18 -0.77 -1.55
C ARG A 125 -7.79 0.51 -2.09
N ASN A 126 -7.32 0.96 -3.26
CA ASN A 126 -7.89 2.09 -3.99
C ASN A 126 -9.07 1.60 -4.84
N ARG A 127 -10.22 1.45 -4.22
CA ARG A 127 -11.48 1.05 -4.87
C ARG A 127 -12.59 1.96 -4.42
N TYR A 128 -13.56 2.20 -5.28
CA TYR A 128 -14.73 2.97 -4.92
C TYR A 128 -15.61 2.22 -3.93
N TRP A 129 -15.93 0.95 -4.24
CA TRP A 129 -16.79 0.13 -3.41
C TRP A 129 -16.00 -0.86 -2.54
N GLY A 130 -16.32 -0.91 -1.28
CA GLY A 130 -15.74 -1.76 -0.26
C GLY A 130 -16.01 -1.20 1.13
N THR A 131 -15.46 -1.80 2.16
CA THR A 131 -15.52 -1.29 3.53
C THR A 131 -14.56 -0.08 3.67
N PRO A 132 -15.05 1.13 3.87
CA PRO A 132 -14.19 2.31 4.01
C PRO A 132 -13.24 2.19 5.21
N LEU A 133 -12.01 2.64 5.04
CA LEU A 133 -11.08 2.76 6.14
C LEU A 133 -11.60 3.84 7.11
N PRO A 134 -11.77 3.54 8.41
CA PRO A 134 -12.34 4.50 9.37
C PRO A 134 -11.29 5.48 9.90
N VAL A 135 -10.51 6.07 9.01
CA VAL A 135 -9.45 7.02 9.34
C VAL A 135 -9.75 8.37 8.72
N TRP A 136 -9.68 9.42 9.52
CA TRP A 136 -9.77 10.82 9.09
C TRP A 136 -8.40 11.47 9.20
N GLU A 137 -8.06 12.23 8.19
CA GLU A 137 -6.77 12.91 8.07
C GLU A 137 -6.95 14.40 7.84
N CYS A 138 -6.06 15.19 8.43
CA CYS A 138 -5.96 16.62 8.25
C CYS A 138 -4.74 16.97 7.38
N GLU A 139 -4.83 18.08 6.65
CA GLU A 139 -3.69 18.63 5.89
C GLU A 139 -2.43 18.88 6.75
N CYS A 140 -2.55 19.02 8.07
CA CYS A 140 -1.41 19.16 8.97
C CYS A 140 -0.72 17.83 9.31
N GLY A 141 -1.25 16.70 8.81
CA GLY A 141 -0.74 15.35 9.09
C GLY A 141 -1.36 14.68 10.32
N HIS A 142 -2.28 15.34 11.03
CA HIS A 142 -3.01 14.72 12.14
C HIS A 142 -3.97 13.65 11.61
N GLN A 143 -3.97 12.47 12.25
CA GLN A 143 -4.80 11.33 11.85
C GLN A 143 -5.57 10.79 13.05
N GLU A 144 -6.83 10.44 12.85
CA GLU A 144 -7.68 9.80 13.85
C GLU A 144 -8.38 8.57 13.25
N CYS A 145 -8.34 7.46 13.99
CA CYS A 145 -9.06 6.24 13.64
C CYS A 145 -10.32 6.14 14.51
N ILE A 146 -11.48 6.07 13.89
CA ILE A 146 -12.79 6.04 14.57
C ILE A 146 -13.23 4.59 14.75
N GLY A 147 -13.37 4.16 16.00
CA GLY A 147 -13.66 2.76 16.36
C GLY A 147 -15.14 2.42 16.45
N SER A 148 -16.06 3.39 16.43
CA SER A 148 -17.48 3.12 16.56
C SER A 148 -18.38 4.23 15.99
N ARG A 149 -19.64 3.88 15.72
CA ARG A 149 -20.67 4.84 15.30
C ARG A 149 -20.95 5.91 16.35
N ALA A 150 -20.86 5.57 17.63
CA ALA A 150 -21.05 6.53 18.71
C ALA A 150 -19.90 7.55 18.74
N GLU A 151 -18.68 7.10 18.60
CA GLU A 151 -17.50 7.95 18.50
C GLU A 151 -17.54 8.85 17.26
N LEU A 152 -18.02 8.32 16.12
CA LEU A 152 -18.20 9.11 14.90
C LEU A 152 -19.13 10.29 15.14
N ALA A 153 -20.29 10.06 15.75
CA ALA A 153 -21.27 11.09 16.07
C ALA A 153 -20.74 12.11 17.11
N GLU A 154 -19.97 11.64 18.09
CA GLU A 154 -19.34 12.50 19.08
C GLU A 154 -18.30 13.42 18.42
N ARG A 155 -17.44 12.87 17.56
CA ARG A 155 -16.37 13.63 16.89
C ARG A 155 -16.91 14.63 15.85
N SER A 156 -17.94 14.26 15.10
CA SER A 156 -18.59 15.17 14.15
C SER A 156 -19.48 16.22 14.83
N GLY A 157 -19.89 15.97 16.08
CA GLY A 157 -20.84 16.81 16.78
C GLY A 157 -22.30 16.69 16.27
N ASN A 158 -22.58 15.69 15.44
CA ASN A 158 -23.88 15.41 14.84
C ASN A 158 -24.38 14.00 15.20
N PRO A 159 -25.39 13.84 16.07
CA PRO A 159 -25.91 12.54 16.47
C PRO A 159 -26.43 11.67 15.31
N GLU A 160 -26.85 12.28 14.19
CA GLU A 160 -27.33 11.54 13.01
C GLU A 160 -26.21 10.80 12.30
N ASP A 161 -24.95 11.21 12.46
CA ASP A 161 -23.81 10.53 11.87
C ASP A 161 -23.58 9.13 12.45
N ALA A 162 -24.14 8.83 13.63
CA ALA A 162 -24.19 7.45 14.15
C ALA A 162 -25.02 6.51 13.26
N LYS A 163 -25.90 7.03 12.41
CA LYS A 163 -26.78 6.26 11.53
C LYS A 163 -26.39 6.32 10.08
N VAL A 164 -25.31 7.04 9.74
CA VAL A 164 -24.86 7.20 8.35
C VAL A 164 -24.58 5.85 7.72
N GLU A 165 -24.85 5.71 6.41
CA GLU A 165 -24.43 4.55 5.63
C GLU A 165 -22.90 4.52 5.55
N LEU A 166 -22.29 3.43 6.05
CA LEU A 166 -20.83 3.27 6.12
C LEU A 166 -20.17 2.90 4.78
N HIS A 167 -20.80 3.28 3.66
CA HIS A 167 -20.22 3.15 2.33
C HIS A 167 -20.05 4.50 1.67
N ARG A 168 -19.20 4.54 0.65
CA ARG A 168 -19.07 5.73 -0.19
C ARG A 168 -20.32 5.92 -1.05
N PRO A 169 -20.76 7.17 -1.29
CA PRO A 169 -20.12 8.42 -0.89
C PRO A 169 -20.47 8.90 0.53
N TYR A 170 -21.48 8.32 1.18
CA TYR A 170 -22.13 8.84 2.38
C TYR A 170 -21.19 9.07 3.56
N ILE A 171 -20.29 8.12 3.84
CA ILE A 171 -19.33 8.24 4.94
C ILE A 171 -18.26 9.32 4.66
N ASP A 172 -18.01 9.63 3.39
CA ASP A 172 -17.02 10.64 2.99
C ASP A 172 -17.52 12.08 3.26
N ASP A 173 -18.84 12.25 3.42
CA ASP A 173 -19.46 13.54 3.77
C ASP A 173 -19.32 13.88 5.27
N VAL A 174 -18.99 12.89 6.10
CA VAL A 174 -18.77 13.10 7.53
C VAL A 174 -17.39 13.69 7.77
N THR A 175 -17.37 14.89 8.32
CA THR A 175 -16.14 15.64 8.60
C THR A 175 -16.15 16.17 10.04
N PHE A 176 -14.98 16.46 10.58
CA PHE A 176 -14.86 17.10 11.89
C PHE A 176 -13.61 17.98 11.97
N THR A 177 -13.53 18.77 13.03
CA THR A 177 -12.45 19.73 13.23
C THR A 177 -11.22 19.05 13.79
N CYS A 178 -10.07 19.29 13.18
CA CYS A 178 -8.78 18.85 13.66
C CYS A 178 -8.45 19.49 15.01
N PRO A 179 -8.10 18.70 16.04
CA PRO A 179 -7.76 19.23 17.35
C PRO A 179 -6.44 20.04 17.35
N ASP A 180 -5.53 19.76 16.43
CA ASP A 180 -4.20 20.38 16.40
C ASP A 180 -4.19 21.72 15.69
N CYS A 181 -4.92 21.84 14.57
CA CYS A 181 -4.83 23.06 13.73
C CYS A 181 -6.18 23.75 13.44
N GLY A 182 -7.30 23.17 13.88
CA GLY A 182 -8.64 23.73 13.67
C GLY A 182 -9.20 23.60 12.25
N LYS A 183 -8.46 22.99 11.30
CA LYS A 183 -8.95 22.74 9.94
C LYS A 183 -9.88 21.53 9.88
N THR A 184 -10.58 21.38 8.77
CA THR A 184 -11.44 20.21 8.52
C THR A 184 -10.62 18.96 8.27
N MET A 185 -11.00 17.85 8.92
CA MET A 185 -10.49 16.51 8.64
C MET A 185 -11.44 15.78 7.71
N HIS A 186 -10.88 15.06 6.76
CA HIS A 186 -11.61 14.25 5.80
C HIS A 186 -11.21 12.78 5.93
N ARG A 187 -12.15 11.89 5.65
CA ARG A 187 -11.85 10.46 5.60
C ARG A 187 -10.89 10.14 4.45
N VAL A 188 -9.92 9.27 4.71
CA VAL A 188 -9.01 8.77 3.66
C VAL A 188 -9.78 7.98 2.60
N PRO A 189 -9.44 8.10 1.30
CA PRO A 189 -10.27 7.55 0.21
C PRO A 189 -10.27 6.02 0.12
N GLU A 190 -9.34 5.35 0.79
CA GLU A 190 -9.14 3.91 0.69
C GLU A 190 -10.27 3.11 1.36
N VAL A 191 -10.36 1.85 0.92
CA VAL A 191 -11.21 0.82 1.53
C VAL A 191 -10.35 -0.32 2.08
N ILE A 192 -10.88 -1.05 3.05
CA ILE A 192 -10.22 -2.22 3.64
C ILE A 192 -10.30 -3.40 2.66
N ASP A 193 -9.21 -4.13 2.52
CA ASP A 193 -9.21 -5.40 1.82
C ASP A 193 -9.96 -6.45 2.64
N CYS A 194 -10.92 -7.11 2.02
CA CYS A 194 -11.69 -8.18 2.66
C CYS A 194 -11.08 -9.54 2.29
N TRP A 195 -10.73 -10.29 3.31
CA TRP A 195 -10.24 -11.67 3.20
C TRP A 195 -11.35 -12.66 3.56
#